data_0e6b198de3baf9744010a2b85f5b028c
#
_entry.id   0e6b198de3baf9744010a2b85f5b028c
#
_cell.length_a   1.000
_cell.length_b   1.000
_cell.length_c   1.000
_cell.angle_alpha   90.00
_cell.angle_beta   90.00
_cell.angle_gamma   90.00
#
_symmetry.space_group_name_H-M   'P 1'
#
loop_
_entity.id
_entity.type
_entity.pdbx_description
1 polymer ?
#
loop_
_entity_poly.entity_id
_entity_poly.type
_entity_poly.pdbx_seq_one_letter_code
_entity_poly.pdbx_strand_id
1 'polypeptide(L)'
;MESTHSLLDALQGITWLLVFISAGILVMSICFVILVVNVVGVMRESRSSRRGDLKEIELEDLLASGQSKAAKFAATEWVTLEPRRPEAHWALAKAHYQLGELAEAKQVLNGLMKIAPEEDYRVDAWLELVETEFSERRPKPVN
;
A
#
# COMPACT_ATOMS: atom_id res chain seq x y z
N MET A 1 64.70 30.23 19.49
CA MET A 1 63.40 30.73 18.97
C MET A 1 62.82 29.87 17.82
N GLU A 2 63.63 29.13 17.07
CA GLU A 2 63.13 28.25 15.97
C GLU A 2 62.32 27.04 16.45
N SER A 3 62.67 26.45 17.61
CA SER A 3 62.01 25.26 18.12
C SER A 3 60.51 25.45 18.54
N THR A 4 60.15 26.68 18.91
CA THR A 4 58.75 26.96 19.31
C THR A 4 57.84 27.16 18.12
N HIS A 5 58.33 27.68 17.02
CA HIS A 5 57.55 27.80 15.77
C HIS A 5 57.24 26.45 15.13
N SER A 6 58.23 25.55 15.10
CA SER A 6 58.02 24.19 14.57
C SER A 6 57.04 23.34 15.41
N LEU A 7 56.97 23.56 16.71
CA LEU A 7 55.99 22.91 17.58
C LEU A 7 54.58 23.46 17.38
N LEU A 8 54.45 24.76 17.16
CA LEU A 8 53.15 25.40 16.85
C LEU A 8 52.57 24.93 15.51
N ASP A 9 53.42 24.83 14.49
CA ASP A 9 53.04 24.35 13.17
C ASP A 9 52.60 22.86 13.23
N ALA A 10 53.31 22.03 13.99
CA ALA A 10 52.96 20.63 14.20
C ALA A 10 51.63 20.49 14.94
N LEU A 11 51.39 21.29 15.99
CA LEU A 11 50.10 21.31 16.71
C LEU A 11 48.93 21.74 15.83
N GLN A 12 49.16 22.73 14.99
CA GLN A 12 48.15 23.20 14.06
C GLN A 12 47.81 22.15 13.00
N GLY A 13 48.82 21.41 12.50
CA GLY A 13 48.61 20.30 11.57
C GLY A 13 47.78 19.17 12.20
N ILE A 14 48.03 18.80 13.44
CA ILE A 14 47.29 17.79 14.18
C ILE A 14 45.82 18.23 14.37
N THR A 15 45.60 19.50 14.68
CA THR A 15 44.26 20.04 14.89
C THR A 15 43.43 19.97 13.61
N TRP A 16 43.98 20.34 12.47
CA TRP A 16 43.32 20.21 11.17
C TRP A 16 43.03 18.76 10.81
N LEU A 17 43.93 17.84 11.08
CA LEU A 17 43.73 16.42 10.83
C LEU A 17 42.58 15.86 11.67
N LEU A 18 42.48 16.24 12.95
CA LEU A 18 41.36 15.86 13.81
C LEU A 18 40.02 16.41 13.32
N VAL A 19 39.98 17.62 12.82
CA VAL A 19 38.79 18.23 12.24
C VAL A 19 38.32 17.47 11.00
N PHE A 20 39.26 17.09 10.10
CA PHE A 20 38.92 16.30 8.91
C PHE A 20 38.40 14.91 9.25
N ILE A 21 39.00 14.24 10.22
CA ILE A 21 38.57 12.91 10.70
C ILE A 21 37.15 13.02 11.30
N SER A 22 36.95 14.02 12.16
CA SER A 22 35.61 14.25 12.79
C SER A 22 34.52 14.54 11.75
N ALA A 23 34.82 15.38 10.76
CA ALA A 23 33.89 15.66 9.65
C ALA A 23 33.61 14.40 8.82
N GLY A 24 34.61 13.58 8.54
CA GLY A 24 34.45 12.31 7.83
C GLY A 24 33.56 11.33 8.55
N ILE A 25 33.72 11.18 9.86
CA ILE A 25 32.87 10.30 10.70
C ILE A 25 31.42 10.80 10.69
N LEU A 26 31.22 12.09 10.76
CA LEU A 26 29.87 12.69 10.76
C LEU A 26 29.15 12.44 9.43
N VAL A 27 29.82 12.63 8.30
CA VAL A 27 29.27 12.33 6.98
C VAL A 27 28.94 10.85 6.83
N MET A 28 29.84 9.95 7.24
CA MET A 28 29.59 8.50 7.20
C MET A 28 28.40 8.12 8.06
N SER A 29 28.24 8.72 9.24
CA SER A 29 27.10 8.47 10.13
C SER A 29 25.77 8.89 9.49
N ILE A 30 25.74 10.05 8.86
CA ILE A 30 24.53 10.53 8.15
C ILE A 30 24.19 9.60 6.98
N CYS A 31 25.16 9.23 6.16
CA CYS A 31 24.96 8.28 5.06
C CYS A 31 24.43 6.94 5.54
N PHE A 32 24.97 6.43 6.66
CA PHE A 32 24.49 5.17 7.25
C PHE A 32 23.04 5.27 7.72
N VAL A 33 22.65 6.35 8.39
CA VAL A 33 21.25 6.57 8.82
C VAL A 33 20.31 6.62 7.62
N ILE A 34 20.67 7.35 6.56
CA ILE A 34 19.87 7.40 5.33
C ILE A 34 19.73 6.02 4.72
N LEU A 35 20.79 5.24 4.66
CA LEU A 35 20.78 3.88 4.12
C LEU A 35 19.87 2.97 4.94
N VAL A 36 19.97 2.99 6.27
CA VAL A 36 19.12 2.19 7.16
C VAL A 36 17.64 2.56 6.99
N VAL A 37 17.30 3.85 6.95
CA VAL A 37 15.91 4.29 6.76
C VAL A 37 15.36 3.81 5.42
N ASN A 38 16.13 3.91 4.34
CA ASN A 38 15.72 3.42 3.02
C ASN A 38 15.52 1.90 3.00
N VAL A 39 16.46 1.13 3.56
CA VAL A 39 16.36 -0.33 3.61
C VAL A 39 15.15 -0.79 4.44
N VAL A 40 14.92 -0.16 5.60
CA VAL A 40 13.75 -0.47 6.44
C VAL A 40 12.45 -0.10 5.71
N GLY A 41 12.41 1.02 4.98
CA GLY A 41 11.27 1.42 4.16
C GLY A 41 10.93 0.36 3.11
N VAL A 42 11.89 -0.05 2.30
CA VAL A 42 11.72 -1.08 1.27
C VAL A 42 11.31 -2.44 1.86
N MET A 43 11.89 -2.84 2.99
CA MET A 43 11.50 -4.10 3.67
C MET A 43 10.07 -4.05 4.21
N ARG A 44 9.62 -2.90 4.70
CA ARG A 44 8.26 -2.73 5.22
C ARG A 44 7.22 -2.81 4.10
N GLU A 45 7.48 -2.16 2.98
CA GLU A 45 6.65 -2.20 1.78
C GLU A 45 6.56 -3.61 1.18
N SER A 46 7.68 -4.31 1.07
CA SER A 46 7.74 -5.69 0.58
C SER A 46 6.98 -6.68 1.48
N ARG A 47 6.96 -6.48 2.80
CA ARG A 47 6.18 -7.32 3.73
C ARG A 47 4.68 -7.04 3.66
N SER A 48 4.30 -5.78 3.47
CA SER A 48 2.90 -5.38 3.30
C SER A 48 2.33 -5.98 1.99
N SER A 49 3.11 -5.90 0.90
CA SER A 49 2.73 -6.47 -0.40
C SER A 49 2.47 -7.97 -0.31
N ARG A 50 3.42 -8.74 0.23
CA ARG A 50 3.27 -10.22 0.36
C ARG A 50 2.08 -10.64 1.22
N ARG A 51 1.77 -9.89 2.28
CA ARG A 51 0.61 -10.18 3.13
C ARG A 51 -0.69 -9.89 2.39
N GLY A 52 -0.71 -8.86 1.56
CA GLY A 52 -1.82 -8.54 0.69
C GLY A 52 -2.07 -9.61 -0.35
N ASP A 53 -1.03 -10.05 -1.04
CA ASP A 53 -1.12 -11.09 -2.07
C ASP A 53 -1.69 -12.41 -1.51
N LEU A 54 -1.30 -12.81 -0.29
CA LEU A 54 -1.85 -13.99 0.38
C LEU A 54 -3.32 -13.83 0.75
N LYS A 55 -3.73 -12.66 1.23
CA LYS A 55 -5.15 -12.37 1.52
C LYS A 55 -6.00 -12.34 0.26
N GLU A 56 -5.48 -11.81 -0.83
CA GLU A 56 -6.16 -11.80 -2.12
C GLU A 56 -6.43 -13.22 -2.61
N ILE A 57 -5.43 -14.09 -2.59
CA ILE A 57 -5.57 -15.50 -2.97
C ILE A 57 -6.61 -16.21 -2.08
N GLU A 58 -6.55 -16.01 -0.76
CA GLU A 58 -7.52 -16.59 0.19
C GLU A 58 -8.95 -16.13 -0.12
N LEU A 59 -9.14 -14.85 -0.41
CA LEU A 59 -10.44 -14.30 -0.75
C LEU A 59 -10.96 -14.78 -2.11
N GLU A 60 -10.08 -14.91 -3.10
CA GLU A 60 -10.45 -15.49 -4.39
C GLU A 60 -10.86 -16.95 -4.27
N ASP A 61 -10.17 -17.74 -3.44
CA ASP A 61 -10.53 -19.13 -3.15
C ASP A 61 -11.90 -19.21 -2.46
N LEU A 62 -12.20 -18.33 -1.51
CA LEU A 62 -13.52 -18.26 -0.87
C LEU A 62 -14.63 -17.90 -1.86
N LEU A 63 -14.36 -16.96 -2.76
CA LEU A 63 -15.32 -16.55 -3.81
C LEU A 63 -15.52 -17.65 -4.83
N ALA A 64 -14.46 -18.33 -5.25
CA ALA A 64 -14.51 -19.43 -6.21
C ALA A 64 -15.23 -20.67 -5.65
N SER A 65 -15.10 -20.92 -4.34
CA SER A 65 -15.80 -22.01 -3.64
C SER A 65 -17.28 -21.68 -3.28
N GLY A 66 -17.76 -20.49 -3.65
CA GLY A 66 -19.13 -20.05 -3.34
C GLY A 66 -19.36 -19.64 -1.89
N GLN A 67 -18.30 -19.49 -1.10
CA GLN A 67 -18.36 -19.03 0.29
C GLN A 67 -18.44 -17.51 0.40
N SER A 68 -19.32 -16.89 -0.38
CA SER A 68 -19.40 -15.43 -0.54
C SER A 68 -19.67 -14.67 0.76
N LYS A 69 -20.36 -15.28 1.74
CA LYS A 69 -20.54 -14.66 3.06
C LYS A 69 -19.25 -14.58 3.85
N ALA A 70 -18.44 -15.63 3.82
CA ALA A 70 -17.12 -15.65 4.47
C ALA A 70 -16.17 -14.67 3.78
N ALA A 71 -16.16 -14.68 2.44
CA ALA A 71 -15.39 -13.72 1.63
C ALA A 71 -15.77 -12.27 1.95
N LYS A 72 -17.06 -11.95 2.05
CA LYS A 72 -17.55 -10.62 2.43
C LYS A 72 -17.04 -10.19 3.81
N PHE A 73 -17.13 -11.08 4.81
CA PHE A 73 -16.64 -10.79 6.15
C PHE A 73 -15.14 -10.50 6.15
N ALA A 74 -14.33 -11.38 5.54
CA ALA A 74 -12.89 -11.21 5.47
C ALA A 74 -12.46 -9.98 4.65
N ALA A 75 -13.16 -9.70 3.54
CA ALA A 75 -12.91 -8.49 2.73
C ALA A 75 -13.26 -7.20 3.50
N THR A 76 -14.35 -7.20 4.27
CA THR A 76 -14.74 -6.05 5.11
C THR A 76 -13.67 -5.78 6.18
N GLU A 77 -13.17 -6.83 6.83
CA GLU A 77 -12.07 -6.71 7.78
C GLU A 77 -10.82 -6.15 7.11
N TRP A 78 -10.49 -6.64 5.92
CA TRP A 78 -9.34 -6.18 5.17
C TRP A 78 -9.45 -4.69 4.77
N VAL A 79 -10.60 -4.25 4.26
CA VAL A 79 -10.87 -2.83 3.97
C VAL A 79 -10.75 -1.96 5.22
N THR A 80 -11.17 -2.47 6.38
CA THR A 80 -11.05 -1.73 7.65
C THR A 80 -9.59 -1.56 8.08
N LEU A 81 -8.76 -2.57 7.87
CA LEU A 81 -7.34 -2.54 8.21
C LEU A 81 -6.50 -1.74 7.21
N GLU A 82 -6.83 -1.85 5.92
CA GLU A 82 -6.10 -1.24 4.81
C GLU A 82 -7.06 -0.50 3.86
N PRO A 83 -7.64 0.65 4.28
CA PRO A 83 -8.73 1.31 3.55
C PRO A 83 -8.37 1.89 2.18
N ARG A 84 -7.08 2.01 1.89
CA ARG A 84 -6.58 2.50 0.59
C ARG A 84 -6.12 1.39 -0.35
N ARG A 85 -6.35 0.13 0.00
CA ARG A 85 -5.90 -1.00 -0.80
C ARG A 85 -6.96 -1.40 -1.82
N PRO A 86 -6.70 -1.24 -3.13
CA PRO A 86 -7.70 -1.52 -4.16
C PRO A 86 -8.18 -2.97 -4.16
N GLU A 87 -7.27 -3.94 -3.95
CA GLU A 87 -7.58 -5.37 -3.95
C GLU A 87 -8.61 -5.74 -2.88
N ALA A 88 -8.55 -5.08 -1.71
CA ALA A 88 -9.52 -5.30 -0.64
C ALA A 88 -10.94 -4.85 -1.04
N HIS A 89 -11.04 -3.71 -1.72
CA HIS A 89 -12.31 -3.21 -2.25
C HIS A 89 -12.82 -4.05 -3.41
N TRP A 90 -11.95 -4.55 -4.27
CA TRP A 90 -12.32 -5.49 -5.33
C TRP A 90 -12.92 -6.77 -4.76
N ALA A 91 -12.26 -7.39 -3.78
CA ALA A 91 -12.77 -8.59 -3.13
C ALA A 91 -14.15 -8.35 -2.47
N LEU A 92 -14.32 -7.18 -1.81
CA LEU A 92 -15.58 -6.81 -1.19
C LEU A 92 -16.69 -6.59 -2.22
N ALA A 93 -16.40 -5.91 -3.34
CA ALA A 93 -17.37 -5.70 -4.42
C ALA A 93 -17.81 -7.02 -5.06
N LYS A 94 -16.86 -7.94 -5.34
CA LYS A 94 -17.15 -9.28 -5.85
C LYS A 94 -18.03 -10.09 -4.88
N ALA A 95 -17.73 -10.02 -3.58
CA ALA A 95 -18.51 -10.71 -2.56
C ALA A 95 -19.96 -10.20 -2.47
N HIS A 96 -20.16 -8.88 -2.48
CA HIS A 96 -21.49 -8.28 -2.54
C HIS A 96 -22.24 -8.69 -3.81
N TYR A 97 -21.59 -8.66 -4.96
CA TYR A 97 -22.18 -9.07 -6.23
C TYR A 97 -22.67 -10.52 -6.18
N GLN A 98 -21.84 -11.46 -5.72
CA GLN A 98 -22.21 -12.87 -5.62
C GLN A 98 -23.36 -13.13 -4.61
N LEU A 99 -23.49 -12.29 -3.59
CA LEU A 99 -24.61 -12.33 -2.65
C LEU A 99 -25.89 -11.70 -3.20
N GLY A 100 -25.83 -11.07 -4.37
CA GLY A 100 -26.94 -10.34 -4.97
C GLY A 100 -27.20 -8.97 -4.31
N GLU A 101 -26.28 -8.50 -3.50
CA GLU A 101 -26.30 -7.17 -2.85
C GLU A 101 -25.74 -6.13 -3.82
N LEU A 102 -26.50 -5.91 -4.93
CA LEU A 102 -26.00 -5.13 -6.08
C LEU A 102 -25.82 -3.65 -5.76
N ALA A 103 -26.65 -3.09 -4.88
CA ALA A 103 -26.54 -1.70 -4.45
C ALA A 103 -25.23 -1.45 -3.66
N GLU A 104 -24.89 -2.35 -2.77
CA GLU A 104 -23.68 -2.33 -1.98
C GLU A 104 -22.44 -2.55 -2.88
N ALA A 105 -22.51 -3.50 -3.81
CA ALA A 105 -21.46 -3.71 -4.80
C ALA A 105 -21.15 -2.44 -5.60
N LYS A 106 -22.21 -1.77 -6.10
CA LYS A 106 -22.09 -0.48 -6.80
C LYS A 106 -21.45 0.61 -5.93
N GLN A 107 -21.84 0.69 -4.67
CA GLN A 107 -21.27 1.66 -3.73
C GLN A 107 -19.76 1.44 -3.51
N VAL A 108 -19.34 0.19 -3.33
CA VAL A 108 -17.94 -0.16 -3.16
C VAL A 108 -17.12 0.15 -4.42
N LEU A 109 -17.65 -0.18 -5.61
CA LEU A 109 -17.01 0.12 -6.90
C LEU A 109 -16.85 1.63 -7.11
N ASN A 110 -17.86 2.45 -6.81
CA ASN A 110 -17.75 3.90 -6.87
C ASN A 110 -16.71 4.47 -5.86
N GLY A 111 -16.54 3.81 -4.73
CA GLY A 111 -15.49 4.12 -3.76
C GLY A 111 -14.11 3.82 -4.31
N LEU A 112 -13.98 2.71 -5.03
CA LEU A 112 -12.73 2.24 -5.62
C LEU A 112 -12.19 3.20 -6.67
N MET A 113 -13.03 3.81 -7.51
CA MET A 113 -12.63 4.85 -8.48
C MET A 113 -11.88 6.03 -7.83
N LYS A 114 -12.17 6.34 -6.57
CA LYS A 114 -11.50 7.42 -5.83
C LYS A 114 -10.15 6.99 -5.24
N ILE A 115 -9.99 5.70 -5.02
CA ILE A 115 -8.79 5.11 -4.39
C ILE A 115 -7.75 4.74 -5.45
N ALA A 116 -8.21 4.19 -6.58
CA ALA A 116 -7.40 3.69 -7.68
C ALA A 116 -7.96 4.20 -9.02
N PRO A 117 -7.78 5.48 -9.37
CA PRO A 117 -8.26 6.04 -10.62
C PRO A 117 -7.62 5.42 -11.86
N GLU A 118 -6.49 4.76 -11.72
CA GLU A 118 -5.84 3.98 -12.78
C GLU A 118 -6.62 2.71 -13.18
N GLU A 119 -7.54 2.25 -12.34
CA GLU A 119 -8.39 1.08 -12.60
C GLU A 119 -9.79 1.44 -13.16
N ASP A 120 -10.02 2.70 -13.49
CA ASP A 120 -11.30 3.25 -13.96
C ASP A 120 -11.98 2.35 -15.01
N TYR A 121 -11.23 1.93 -16.02
CA TYR A 121 -11.72 1.06 -17.07
C TYR A 121 -12.30 -0.28 -16.55
N ARG A 122 -11.65 -0.88 -15.57
CA ARG A 122 -12.15 -2.14 -14.97
C ARG A 122 -13.36 -1.91 -14.11
N VAL A 123 -13.38 -0.81 -13.37
CA VAL A 123 -14.50 -0.42 -12.50
C VAL A 123 -15.72 -0.11 -13.32
N ASP A 124 -15.60 0.64 -14.42
CA ASP A 124 -16.69 0.97 -15.31
C ASP A 124 -17.34 -0.29 -15.92
N ALA A 125 -16.53 -1.24 -16.38
CA ALA A 125 -17.03 -2.50 -16.92
C ALA A 125 -17.82 -3.31 -15.85
N TRP A 126 -17.39 -3.29 -14.60
CA TRP A 126 -18.10 -3.94 -13.49
C TRP A 126 -19.36 -3.19 -13.08
N LEU A 127 -19.34 -1.87 -13.11
CA LEU A 127 -20.53 -1.05 -12.85
C LEU A 127 -21.61 -1.29 -13.90
N GLU A 128 -21.25 -1.40 -15.17
CA GLU A 128 -22.17 -1.74 -16.25
C GLU A 128 -22.81 -3.12 -16.04
N LEU A 129 -22.00 -4.12 -15.66
CA LEU A 129 -22.47 -5.46 -15.33
C LEU A 129 -23.48 -5.44 -14.17
N VAL A 130 -23.13 -4.77 -13.07
CA VAL A 130 -23.98 -4.65 -11.88
C VAL A 130 -25.29 -3.91 -12.22
N GLU A 131 -25.23 -2.89 -13.04
CA GLU A 131 -26.39 -2.07 -13.44
C GLU A 131 -27.34 -2.85 -14.36
N THR A 132 -26.80 -3.62 -15.28
CA THR A 132 -27.58 -4.52 -16.15
C THR A 132 -28.33 -5.54 -15.31
N GLU A 133 -27.66 -6.21 -14.40
CA GLU A 133 -28.29 -7.21 -13.53
C GLU A 133 -29.30 -6.58 -12.55
N PHE A 134 -29.02 -5.39 -12.06
CA PHE A 134 -29.96 -4.65 -11.22
C PHE A 134 -31.24 -4.28 -11.98
N SER A 135 -31.12 -3.91 -13.26
CA SER A 135 -32.29 -3.58 -14.12
C SER A 135 -33.11 -4.82 -14.47
N GLU A 136 -32.48 -5.97 -14.69
CA GLU A 136 -33.16 -7.24 -14.98
C GLU A 136 -33.95 -7.77 -13.78
N ARG A 137 -33.42 -7.60 -12.57
CA ARG A 137 -34.08 -8.02 -11.31
C ARG A 137 -35.22 -7.09 -10.87
N ARG A 138 -35.31 -5.89 -11.44
CA ARG A 138 -36.40 -4.98 -11.11
C ARG A 138 -37.71 -5.53 -11.74
N PRO A 139 -38.77 -5.77 -10.94
CA PRO A 139 -40.04 -6.26 -11.48
C PRO A 139 -40.53 -5.28 -12.56
N LYS A 140 -40.82 -5.81 -13.76
CA LYS A 140 -41.43 -5.02 -14.84
C LYS A 140 -42.74 -4.45 -14.32
N PRO A 141 -43.01 -3.16 -14.52
CA PRO A 141 -44.33 -2.59 -14.15
C PRO A 141 -45.41 -3.40 -14.84
N VAL A 142 -46.33 -3.96 -14.05
CA VAL A 142 -47.52 -4.65 -14.55
C VAL A 142 -48.42 -3.55 -15.10
N ASN A 143 -48.52 -3.46 -16.43
CA ASN A 143 -49.50 -2.61 -17.13
C ASN A 143 -50.87 -3.23 -17.03
#